data_eca8a1abe13a491ec3865fd0e535d853
#
_entry.id   eca8a1abe13a491ec3865fd0e535d853
#
_cell.length_a   1.000
_cell.length_b   1.000
_cell.length_c   1.000
_cell.angle_alpha   90.00
_cell.angle_beta   90.00
_cell.angle_gamma   90.00
#
_symmetry.space_group_name_H-M   'P 1'
#
loop_
_entity.id
_entity.type
_entity.pdbx_description
1 polymer ?
#
loop_
_entity_poly.entity_id
_entity_poly.type
_entity_poly.pdbx_seq_one_letter_code
_entity_poly.pdbx_strand_id
1 'polypeptide(L)'
;MQVFVTGATGYIGFAVSAALRRAGYRVRGLARSETKARRLAQHEIEPIIGDLADPKTYLDVASECALLVHTGFDYSANGVAKDRTAIDTLLEAGRRGAKPKTFIFTSGVWVYGDTGDRMVDETTPPNPPKLVAWRPAHEQMVLQAAGVRGLVIRPGDVYGGSGGLTGQWFAGPSTGNPPLVVGDGRNRIPRFMSMTWPTRTAGGGERPRGRDIQRERSIAPHGPRDGHGGGTGGRL
;
A
#
# COMPACT_ATOMS: atom_id res chain seq x y z
N MET A 1 16.40 -8.85 -13.50
CA MET A 1 15.66 -7.61 -13.85
C MET A 1 15.87 -6.59 -12.73
N GLN A 2 16.04 -5.30 -13.09
CA GLN A 2 16.20 -4.21 -12.13
C GLN A 2 14.83 -3.57 -11.82
N VAL A 3 14.62 -3.24 -10.54
CA VAL A 3 13.40 -2.61 -10.03
C VAL A 3 13.75 -1.37 -9.24
N PHE A 4 13.05 -0.27 -9.48
CA PHE A 4 13.15 0.94 -8.67
C PHE A 4 11.91 1.10 -7.79
N VAL A 5 12.10 1.36 -6.49
CA VAL A 5 11.02 1.47 -5.52
C VAL A 5 11.13 2.80 -4.77
N THR A 6 10.12 3.66 -4.90
CA THR A 6 9.96 4.79 -4.00
C THR A 6 9.21 4.37 -2.75
N GLY A 7 9.47 5.04 -1.63
CA GLY A 7 8.90 4.62 -0.35
C GLY A 7 9.47 3.30 0.20
N ALA A 8 10.60 2.83 -0.34
CA ALA A 8 11.26 1.57 0.03
C ALA A 8 11.60 1.46 1.52
N THR A 9 11.72 2.57 2.23
CA THR A 9 11.99 2.63 3.68
C THR A 9 10.71 2.65 4.54
N GLY A 10 9.54 2.76 3.89
CA GLY A 10 8.23 2.76 4.54
C GLY A 10 7.70 1.36 4.81
N TYR A 11 6.55 1.28 5.45
CA TYR A 11 5.93 0.01 5.87
C TYR A 11 5.64 -0.94 4.70
N ILE A 12 4.87 -0.47 3.71
CA ILE A 12 4.53 -1.26 2.52
C ILE A 12 5.75 -1.42 1.61
N GLY A 13 6.43 -0.32 1.30
CA GLY A 13 7.54 -0.33 0.34
C GLY A 13 8.71 -1.20 0.76
N PHE A 14 8.99 -1.29 2.05
CA PHE A 14 10.02 -2.19 2.55
C PHE A 14 9.65 -3.66 2.36
N ALA A 15 8.40 -4.03 2.69
CA ALA A 15 7.91 -5.39 2.49
C ALA A 15 7.93 -5.79 1.00
N VAL A 16 7.51 -4.89 0.11
CA VAL A 16 7.57 -5.06 -1.34
C VAL A 16 9.02 -5.24 -1.82
N SER A 17 9.92 -4.34 -1.39
CA SER A 17 11.34 -4.40 -1.77
C SER A 17 12.01 -5.70 -1.33
N ALA A 18 11.79 -6.12 -0.09
CA ALA A 18 12.34 -7.35 0.45
C ALA A 18 11.81 -8.59 -0.27
N ALA A 19 10.54 -8.61 -0.66
CA ALA A 19 9.99 -9.74 -1.42
C ALA A 19 10.50 -9.77 -2.86
N LEU A 20 10.64 -8.63 -3.52
CA LEU A 20 11.26 -8.56 -4.84
C LEU A 20 12.72 -9.04 -4.79
N ARG A 21 13.46 -8.71 -3.71
CA ARG A 21 14.82 -9.25 -3.49
C ARG A 21 14.79 -10.78 -3.36
N ARG A 22 13.92 -11.34 -2.53
CA ARG A 22 13.76 -12.80 -2.39
C ARG A 22 13.39 -13.49 -3.70
N ALA A 23 12.66 -12.79 -4.58
CA ALA A 23 12.31 -13.28 -5.92
C ALA A 23 13.46 -13.12 -6.95
N GLY A 24 14.66 -12.70 -6.53
CA GLY A 24 15.84 -12.60 -7.38
C GLY A 24 15.95 -11.29 -8.19
N TYR A 25 15.13 -10.29 -7.91
CA TYR A 25 15.26 -8.98 -8.55
C TYR A 25 16.38 -8.15 -7.90
N ARG A 26 17.09 -7.35 -8.70
CA ARG A 26 17.95 -6.29 -8.18
C ARG A 26 17.08 -5.07 -7.86
N VAL A 27 16.95 -4.75 -6.58
CA VAL A 27 16.05 -3.68 -6.11
C VAL A 27 16.88 -2.46 -5.72
N ARG A 28 16.51 -1.30 -6.27
CA ARG A 28 17.00 0.03 -5.93
C ARG A 28 15.91 0.78 -5.18
N GLY A 29 16.17 1.22 -3.97
CA GLY A 29 15.19 1.84 -3.09
C GLY A 29 15.52 3.30 -2.77
N LEU A 30 14.56 4.22 -3.01
CA LEU A 30 14.71 5.63 -2.66
C LEU A 30 14.70 5.82 -1.13
N ALA A 31 15.71 6.50 -0.61
CA ALA A 31 15.89 6.81 0.81
C ALA A 31 16.24 8.27 1.02
N ARG A 32 15.57 8.95 1.97
CA ARG A 32 15.77 10.39 2.25
C ARG A 32 16.96 10.70 3.17
N SER A 33 17.63 9.69 3.72
CA SER A 33 18.74 9.88 4.64
C SER A 33 19.68 8.68 4.67
N GLU A 34 20.94 8.91 5.06
CA GLU A 34 21.93 7.86 5.23
C GLU A 34 21.51 6.75 6.20
N THR A 35 20.82 7.11 7.29
CA THR A 35 20.31 6.12 8.25
C THR A 35 19.30 5.18 7.60
N LYS A 36 18.39 5.72 6.77
CA LYS A 36 17.43 4.92 6.03
C LYS A 36 18.08 4.13 4.91
N ALA A 37 19.11 4.68 4.27
CA ALA A 37 19.91 3.99 3.25
C ALA A 37 20.63 2.77 3.83
N ARG A 38 21.27 2.90 4.99
CA ARG A 38 21.91 1.76 5.67
C ARG A 38 20.93 0.64 5.98
N ARG A 39 19.72 0.97 6.40
CA ARG A 39 18.66 -0.03 6.63
C ARG A 39 18.32 -0.81 5.35
N LEU A 40 18.22 -0.14 4.20
CA LEU A 40 17.99 -0.81 2.92
C LEU A 40 19.14 -1.74 2.56
N ALA A 41 20.39 -1.25 2.69
CA ALA A 41 21.60 -2.02 2.38
C ALA A 41 21.72 -3.31 3.21
N GLN A 42 21.33 -3.28 4.50
CA GLN A 42 21.27 -4.47 5.38
C GLN A 42 20.34 -5.57 4.86
N HIS A 43 19.41 -5.23 3.98
CA HIS A 43 18.47 -6.17 3.34
C HIS A 43 18.75 -6.35 1.85
N GLU A 44 19.99 -6.07 1.43
CA GLU A 44 20.44 -6.20 0.04
C GLU A 44 19.62 -5.38 -0.97
N ILE A 45 19.01 -4.30 -0.53
CA ILE A 45 18.34 -3.31 -1.36
C ILE A 45 19.32 -2.16 -1.57
N GLU A 46 19.67 -1.92 -2.83
CA GLU A 46 20.60 -0.83 -3.22
C GLU A 46 19.96 0.53 -2.90
N PRO A 47 20.49 1.32 -1.96
CA PRO A 47 19.89 2.59 -1.60
C PRO A 47 20.25 3.68 -2.60
N ILE A 48 19.26 4.48 -2.96
CA ILE A 48 19.42 5.71 -3.75
C ILE A 48 19.04 6.87 -2.84
N ILE A 49 19.99 7.75 -2.54
CA ILE A 49 19.73 8.94 -1.72
C ILE A 49 18.99 9.97 -2.56
N GLY A 50 17.82 10.40 -2.08
CA GLY A 50 17.01 11.39 -2.77
C GLY A 50 15.65 11.64 -2.11
N ASP A 51 14.89 12.56 -2.68
CA ASP A 51 13.56 12.95 -2.20
C ASP A 51 12.53 12.90 -3.33
N LEU A 52 11.28 12.54 -3.01
CA LEU A 52 10.17 12.53 -3.98
C LEU A 52 9.94 13.89 -4.65
N ALA A 53 10.24 14.98 -3.94
CA ALA A 53 10.11 16.34 -4.45
C ALA A 53 11.27 16.78 -5.35
N ASP A 54 12.38 16.02 -5.40
CA ASP A 54 13.54 16.34 -6.23
C ASP A 54 13.82 15.23 -7.27
N PRO A 55 13.17 15.30 -8.45
CA PRO A 55 13.34 14.35 -9.53
C PRO A 55 14.79 14.09 -9.94
N LYS A 56 15.66 15.09 -9.86
CA LYS A 56 17.07 14.99 -10.29
C LYS A 56 17.84 13.93 -9.50
N THR A 57 17.38 13.64 -8.27
CA THR A 57 18.06 12.69 -7.39
C THR A 57 17.80 11.23 -7.76
N TYR A 58 16.77 10.92 -8.57
CA TYR A 58 16.41 9.53 -8.85
C TYR A 58 15.93 9.23 -10.27
N LEU A 59 15.64 10.23 -11.11
CA LEU A 59 15.10 10.04 -12.46
C LEU A 59 15.99 9.13 -13.32
N ASP A 60 17.30 9.39 -13.34
CA ASP A 60 18.22 8.64 -14.19
C ASP A 60 18.34 7.18 -13.73
N VAL A 61 18.47 6.97 -12.42
CA VAL A 61 18.50 5.62 -11.83
C VAL A 61 17.21 4.85 -12.07
N ALA A 62 16.05 5.51 -11.93
CA ALA A 62 14.76 4.93 -12.25
C ALA A 62 14.65 4.57 -13.74
N SER A 63 15.26 5.39 -14.61
CA SER A 63 15.25 5.17 -16.05
C SER A 63 16.02 3.92 -16.50
N GLU A 64 16.93 3.40 -15.69
CA GLU A 64 17.64 2.15 -15.93
C GLU A 64 16.83 0.90 -15.55
N CYS A 65 15.76 1.07 -14.78
CA CYS A 65 14.97 -0.04 -14.25
C CYS A 65 13.82 -0.40 -15.18
N ALA A 66 13.54 -1.71 -15.32
CA ALA A 66 12.44 -2.22 -16.13
C ALA A 66 11.08 -2.21 -15.42
N LEU A 67 11.11 -2.20 -14.08
CA LEU A 67 9.92 -2.12 -13.23
C LEU A 67 10.09 -0.94 -12.26
N LEU A 68 9.07 -0.10 -12.20
CA LEU A 68 8.97 1.06 -11.33
C LEU A 68 7.82 0.83 -10.35
N VAL A 69 8.06 1.01 -9.06
CA VAL A 69 7.04 0.80 -8.02
C VAL A 69 6.98 2.04 -7.13
N HIS A 70 5.80 2.64 -7.04
CA HIS A 70 5.56 3.79 -6.19
C HIS A 70 4.69 3.40 -4.99
N THR A 71 5.32 3.40 -3.81
CA THR A 71 4.66 3.15 -2.52
C THR A 71 4.91 4.29 -1.53
N GLY A 72 5.60 5.34 -1.97
CA GLY A 72 5.94 6.49 -1.13
C GLY A 72 4.79 7.47 -1.06
N PHE A 73 4.51 7.97 0.15
CA PHE A 73 3.65 9.12 0.37
C PHE A 73 4.21 9.97 1.51
N ASP A 74 4.16 11.29 1.36
CA ASP A 74 4.54 12.25 2.38
C ASP A 74 3.27 12.84 3.01
N TYR A 75 3.08 12.65 4.30
CA TYR A 75 1.90 13.15 5.03
C TYR A 75 2.00 14.63 5.42
N SER A 76 2.96 15.38 4.88
CA SER A 76 3.03 16.85 5.02
C SER A 76 1.94 17.54 4.19
N ALA A 77 1.73 18.84 4.44
CA ALA A 77 0.78 19.67 3.69
C ALA A 77 0.99 19.61 2.16
N ASN A 78 2.24 19.42 1.71
CA ASN A 78 2.58 19.31 0.29
C ASN A 78 2.64 17.86 -0.22
N GLY A 79 2.15 16.91 0.56
CA GLY A 79 2.25 15.48 0.23
C GLY A 79 1.63 15.10 -1.11
N VAL A 80 0.47 15.66 -1.44
CA VAL A 80 -0.21 15.41 -2.72
C VAL A 80 0.60 15.95 -3.91
N ALA A 81 1.20 17.12 -3.78
CA ALA A 81 2.05 17.69 -4.82
C ALA A 81 3.34 16.87 -5.01
N LYS A 82 3.95 16.40 -3.93
CA LYS A 82 5.13 15.51 -4.00
C LYS A 82 4.79 14.16 -4.63
N ASP A 83 3.62 13.59 -4.32
CA ASP A 83 3.12 12.36 -4.92
C ASP A 83 2.94 12.55 -6.44
N ARG A 84 2.34 13.66 -6.86
CA ARG A 84 2.20 14.04 -8.26
C ARG A 84 3.55 14.15 -8.96
N THR A 85 4.51 14.87 -8.36
CA THR A 85 5.88 14.99 -8.88
C THR A 85 6.55 13.64 -9.06
N ALA A 86 6.39 12.74 -8.07
CA ALA A 86 6.95 11.39 -8.15
C ALA A 86 6.32 10.57 -9.28
N ILE A 87 5.00 10.66 -9.48
CA ILE A 87 4.31 9.97 -10.58
C ILE A 87 4.81 10.50 -11.93
N ASP A 88 4.86 11.82 -12.12
CA ASP A 88 5.32 12.44 -13.36
C ASP A 88 6.77 12.00 -13.68
N THR A 89 7.64 11.98 -12.67
CA THR A 89 9.05 11.54 -12.80
C THR A 89 9.15 10.07 -13.18
N LEU A 90 8.37 9.20 -12.55
CA LEU A 90 8.40 7.77 -12.83
C LEU A 90 7.78 7.44 -14.19
N LEU A 91 6.77 8.20 -14.63
CA LEU A 91 6.25 8.09 -15.98
C LEU A 91 7.27 8.54 -17.03
N GLU A 92 8.02 9.62 -16.75
CA GLU A 92 9.14 10.03 -17.61
C GLU A 92 10.22 8.94 -17.65
N ALA A 93 10.65 8.42 -16.50
CA ALA A 93 11.59 7.30 -16.44
C ALA A 93 11.10 6.08 -17.21
N GLY A 94 9.79 5.82 -17.13
CA GLY A 94 9.14 4.72 -17.84
C GLY A 94 9.19 4.84 -19.36
N ARG A 95 9.14 6.06 -19.88
CA ARG A 95 9.22 6.36 -21.32
C ARG A 95 10.64 6.33 -21.87
N ARG A 96 11.67 6.48 -21.01
CA ARG A 96 13.07 6.45 -21.43
C ARG A 96 13.49 5.03 -21.79
N GLY A 97 14.02 4.84 -23.00
CA GLY A 97 14.52 3.57 -23.52
C GLY A 97 13.63 2.94 -24.58
N ALA A 98 14.15 1.88 -25.22
CA ALA A 98 13.53 1.26 -26.39
C ALA A 98 12.35 0.33 -26.08
N LYS A 99 12.20 -0.10 -24.83
CA LYS A 99 11.13 -1.04 -24.41
C LYS A 99 10.19 -0.40 -23.40
N PRO A 100 8.86 -0.59 -23.54
CA PRO A 100 7.90 -0.15 -22.54
C PRO A 100 8.23 -0.73 -21.16
N LYS A 101 8.23 0.11 -20.14
CA LYS A 101 8.44 -0.30 -18.76
C LYS A 101 7.12 -0.44 -18.04
N THR A 102 7.12 -1.23 -16.97
CA THR A 102 5.94 -1.35 -16.11
C THR A 102 6.07 -0.36 -14.95
N PHE A 103 5.01 0.40 -14.68
CA PHE A 103 4.90 1.27 -13.52
C PHE A 103 3.72 0.85 -12.65
N ILE A 104 3.98 0.49 -11.39
CA ILE A 104 2.98 0.10 -10.40
C ILE A 104 2.80 1.25 -9.40
N PHE A 105 1.59 1.80 -9.36
CA PHE A 105 1.18 2.82 -8.39
C PHE A 105 0.36 2.20 -7.26
N THR A 106 0.74 2.48 -6.02
CA THR A 106 0.00 2.04 -4.84
C THR A 106 -1.01 3.12 -4.44
N SER A 107 -2.26 2.87 -4.72
CA SER A 107 -3.41 3.67 -4.28
C SER A 107 -3.98 3.11 -2.97
N GLY A 108 -5.29 2.91 -2.87
CA GLY A 108 -5.97 2.31 -1.72
C GLY A 108 -7.48 2.21 -1.95
N VAL A 109 -8.13 1.25 -1.27
CA VAL A 109 -9.58 1.01 -1.40
C VAL A 109 -10.45 2.18 -0.95
N TRP A 110 -9.91 3.14 -0.20
CA TRP A 110 -10.65 4.33 0.21
C TRP A 110 -11.11 5.21 -0.95
N VAL A 111 -10.59 4.98 -2.16
CA VAL A 111 -11.10 5.64 -3.37
C VAL A 111 -12.56 5.29 -3.66
N TYR A 112 -13.07 4.18 -3.15
CA TYR A 112 -14.47 3.80 -3.30
C TYR A 112 -15.41 4.49 -2.31
N GLY A 113 -14.87 5.08 -1.23
CA GLY A 113 -15.65 5.70 -0.16
C GLY A 113 -16.44 4.70 0.68
N ASP A 114 -17.56 5.16 1.20
CA ASP A 114 -18.50 4.29 1.90
C ASP A 114 -19.32 3.50 0.88
N THR A 115 -19.16 2.19 0.92
CA THR A 115 -19.84 1.27 0.01
C THR A 115 -21.05 0.59 0.66
N GLY A 116 -21.27 0.78 1.96
CA GLY A 116 -22.27 0.03 2.74
C GLY A 116 -22.00 -1.48 2.58
N ASP A 117 -23.06 -2.23 2.27
CA ASP A 117 -22.98 -3.68 2.03
C ASP A 117 -22.72 -4.04 0.55
N ARG A 118 -22.49 -3.05 -0.32
CA ARG A 118 -22.25 -3.29 -1.75
C ARG A 118 -20.88 -3.92 -1.98
N MET A 119 -20.83 -4.94 -2.80
CA MET A 119 -19.60 -5.48 -3.35
C MET A 119 -19.07 -4.52 -4.43
N VAL A 120 -17.80 -4.16 -4.34
CA VAL A 120 -17.13 -3.28 -5.29
C VAL A 120 -15.95 -4.00 -5.95
N ASP A 121 -15.64 -3.61 -7.17
CA ASP A 121 -14.52 -4.11 -7.96
C ASP A 121 -13.83 -2.95 -8.71
N GLU A 122 -12.91 -3.29 -9.61
CA GLU A 122 -12.14 -2.31 -10.38
C GLU A 122 -13.00 -1.47 -11.34
N THR A 123 -14.20 -1.92 -11.68
CA THR A 123 -15.14 -1.21 -12.56
C THR A 123 -16.04 -0.22 -11.80
N THR A 124 -16.08 -0.33 -10.48
CA THR A 124 -16.89 0.54 -9.63
C THR A 124 -16.34 1.97 -9.67
N PRO A 125 -17.18 2.97 -9.99
CA PRO A 125 -16.77 4.37 -10.00
C PRO A 125 -16.23 4.83 -8.65
N PRO A 126 -15.13 5.58 -8.61
CA PRO A 126 -14.61 6.15 -7.37
C PRO A 126 -15.58 7.17 -6.75
N ASN A 127 -15.70 7.12 -5.42
CA ASN A 127 -16.43 8.10 -4.61
C ASN A 127 -15.63 8.39 -3.32
N PRO A 128 -14.41 8.94 -3.43
CA PRO A 128 -13.50 9.05 -2.30
C PRO A 128 -13.93 10.10 -1.28
N PRO A 129 -13.68 9.90 0.03
CA PRO A 129 -13.77 10.96 1.01
C PRO A 129 -12.72 12.05 0.73
N LYS A 130 -12.94 13.28 1.26
CA LYS A 130 -12.06 14.44 1.04
C LYS A 130 -10.57 14.14 1.26
N LEU A 131 -10.24 13.31 2.25
CA LEU A 131 -8.87 12.95 2.61
C LEU A 131 -8.09 12.32 1.45
N VAL A 132 -8.75 11.58 0.58
CA VAL A 132 -8.12 10.85 -0.55
C VAL A 132 -8.75 11.21 -1.90
N ALA A 133 -9.48 12.34 -1.98
CA ALA A 133 -10.17 12.80 -3.20
C ALA A 133 -9.23 13.06 -4.39
N TRP A 134 -7.96 13.27 -4.12
CA TRP A 134 -6.90 13.45 -5.13
C TRP A 134 -6.47 12.13 -5.82
N ARG A 135 -6.64 10.99 -5.16
CA ARG A 135 -6.10 9.69 -5.64
C ARG A 135 -6.65 9.24 -6.99
N PRO A 136 -7.96 9.34 -7.29
CA PRO A 136 -8.47 8.91 -8.60
C PRO A 136 -7.80 9.64 -9.77
N ALA A 137 -7.49 10.94 -9.63
CA ALA A 137 -6.78 11.68 -10.66
C ALA A 137 -5.35 11.14 -10.88
N HIS A 138 -4.63 10.80 -9.81
CA HIS A 138 -3.30 10.21 -9.89
C HIS A 138 -3.32 8.78 -10.47
N GLU A 139 -4.35 7.99 -10.16
CA GLU A 139 -4.56 6.68 -10.78
C GLU A 139 -4.74 6.81 -12.29
N GLN A 140 -5.56 7.75 -12.74
CA GLN A 140 -5.80 7.97 -14.17
C GLN A 140 -4.52 8.40 -14.91
N MET A 141 -3.68 9.22 -14.31
CA MET A 141 -2.37 9.56 -14.89
C MET A 141 -1.53 8.33 -15.20
N VAL A 142 -1.54 7.36 -14.30
CA VAL A 142 -0.76 6.12 -14.46
C VAL A 142 -1.41 5.20 -15.47
N LEU A 143 -2.73 4.99 -15.40
CA LEU A 143 -3.46 4.07 -16.27
C LEU A 143 -3.51 4.54 -17.73
N GLN A 144 -3.54 5.85 -17.97
CA GLN A 144 -3.64 6.45 -19.31
C GLN A 144 -2.28 6.82 -19.91
N ALA A 145 -1.17 6.55 -19.21
CA ALA A 145 0.16 6.95 -19.64
C ALA A 145 0.58 6.23 -20.94
N ALA A 146 0.73 6.97 -22.02
CA ALA A 146 1.29 6.44 -23.26
C ALA A 146 2.76 6.04 -23.07
N GLY A 147 3.17 4.91 -23.68
CA GLY A 147 4.54 4.40 -23.65
C GLY A 147 4.98 3.75 -22.34
N VAL A 148 4.08 3.64 -21.35
CA VAL A 148 4.33 2.96 -20.06
C VAL A 148 3.19 2.00 -19.78
N ARG A 149 3.50 0.79 -19.31
CA ARG A 149 2.47 -0.13 -18.81
C ARG A 149 2.10 0.27 -17.38
N GLY A 150 1.09 1.12 -17.22
CA GLY A 150 0.58 1.55 -15.92
C GLY A 150 -0.27 0.47 -15.24
N LEU A 151 -0.02 0.23 -13.97
CA LEU A 151 -0.81 -0.63 -13.10
C LEU A 151 -1.13 0.12 -11.80
N VAL A 152 -2.38 0.02 -11.33
CA VAL A 152 -2.80 0.59 -10.05
C VAL A 152 -3.19 -0.55 -9.12
N ILE A 153 -2.66 -0.52 -7.90
CA ILE A 153 -3.03 -1.45 -6.83
C ILE A 153 -3.74 -0.66 -5.74
N ARG A 154 -4.97 -1.07 -5.41
CA ARG A 154 -5.78 -0.50 -4.32
C ARG A 154 -5.81 -1.49 -3.16
N PRO A 155 -4.81 -1.46 -2.25
CA PRO A 155 -4.82 -2.34 -1.09
C PRO A 155 -5.94 -1.94 -0.14
N GLY A 156 -6.47 -2.92 0.59
CA GLY A 156 -7.22 -2.70 1.80
C GLY A 156 -6.32 -2.22 2.94
N ASP A 157 -6.78 -2.33 4.19
CA ASP A 157 -5.93 -2.07 5.34
C ASP A 157 -4.81 -3.11 5.41
N VAL A 158 -3.58 -2.64 5.22
CA VAL A 158 -2.40 -3.51 5.22
C VAL A 158 -1.97 -3.74 6.65
N TYR A 159 -1.95 -5.00 7.07
CA TYR A 159 -1.58 -5.41 8.43
C TYR A 159 -0.43 -6.42 8.43
N GLY A 160 0.18 -6.61 9.60
CA GLY A 160 1.29 -7.56 9.80
C GLY A 160 2.61 -6.88 10.15
N GLY A 161 3.54 -7.63 10.74
CA GLY A 161 4.75 -7.05 11.30
C GLY A 161 4.41 -6.05 12.43
N SER A 162 5.10 -4.92 12.45
CA SER A 162 4.95 -3.90 13.52
C SER A 162 4.33 -2.59 13.04
N GLY A 163 3.59 -2.59 11.91
CA GLY A 163 3.08 -1.37 11.30
C GLY A 163 1.62 -1.46 10.81
N GLY A 164 1.20 -0.43 10.08
CA GLY A 164 -0.15 -0.28 9.55
C GLY A 164 -1.13 0.35 10.55
N LEU A 165 -2.34 0.63 10.09
CA LEU A 165 -3.40 1.20 10.94
C LEU A 165 -3.77 0.24 12.07
N THR A 166 -3.80 -1.06 11.82
CA THR A 166 -4.07 -2.07 12.84
C THR A 166 -3.03 -2.09 13.95
N GLY A 167 -1.77 -1.72 13.66
CA GLY A 167 -0.72 -1.59 14.68
C GLY A 167 -1.08 -0.58 15.78
N GLN A 168 -1.78 0.47 15.42
CA GLN A 168 -2.23 1.50 16.37
C GLN A 168 -3.28 0.99 17.35
N TRP A 169 -4.13 0.05 16.94
CA TRP A 169 -5.14 -0.56 17.83
C TRP A 169 -4.51 -1.41 18.93
N PHE A 170 -3.36 -2.03 18.64
CA PHE A 170 -2.63 -2.80 19.64
C PHE A 170 -1.70 -1.93 20.50
N ALA A 171 -1.23 -0.80 19.97
CA ALA A 171 -0.37 0.12 20.71
C ALA A 171 -1.12 0.83 21.85
N GLY A 172 -2.41 1.18 21.65
CA GLY A 172 -3.24 1.86 22.66
C GLY A 172 -3.30 1.14 24.00
N PRO A 173 -3.73 -0.13 24.05
CA PRO A 173 -3.81 -0.91 25.29
C PRO A 173 -2.47 -1.06 26.01
N SER A 174 -1.36 -1.20 25.29
CA SER A 174 -0.03 -1.33 25.89
C SER A 174 0.47 -0.03 26.55
N THR A 175 -0.14 1.11 26.21
CA THR A 175 0.16 2.43 26.79
C THR A 175 -0.92 2.92 27.76
N GLY A 176 -1.88 2.05 28.13
CA GLY A 176 -2.98 2.39 29.04
C GLY A 176 -4.11 3.21 28.39
N ASN A 177 -4.05 3.46 27.10
CA ASN A 177 -5.13 4.13 26.39
C ASN A 177 -6.13 3.12 25.81
N PRO A 178 -7.46 3.35 25.91
CA PRO A 178 -8.44 2.47 25.28
C PRO A 178 -8.28 2.49 23.75
N PRO A 179 -8.60 1.36 23.07
CA PRO A 179 -8.59 1.34 21.62
C PRO A 179 -9.60 2.35 21.07
N LEU A 180 -9.18 3.08 20.03
CA LEU A 180 -10.07 4.00 19.33
C LEU A 180 -11.12 3.20 18.54
N VAL A 181 -12.40 3.36 18.93
CA VAL A 181 -13.52 2.81 18.19
C VAL A 181 -14.11 3.89 17.31
N VAL A 182 -14.22 3.63 16.01
CA VAL A 182 -14.81 4.55 15.04
C VAL A 182 -16.31 4.26 14.89
N GLY A 183 -17.14 5.26 15.15
CA GLY A 183 -18.58 5.12 15.08
C GLY A 183 -19.11 4.12 16.13
N ASP A 184 -19.97 3.21 15.71
CA ASP A 184 -20.55 2.13 16.54
C ASP A 184 -19.67 0.84 16.57
N GLY A 185 -18.51 0.88 15.97
CA GLY A 185 -17.58 -0.26 15.90
C GLY A 185 -17.96 -1.34 14.88
N ARG A 186 -19.00 -1.15 14.08
CA ARG A 186 -19.46 -2.11 13.06
C ARG A 186 -18.79 -1.92 11.69
N ASN A 187 -17.81 -1.03 11.61
CA ASN A 187 -17.08 -0.76 10.37
C ASN A 187 -16.44 -2.02 9.81
N ARG A 188 -16.68 -2.29 8.54
CA ARG A 188 -16.03 -3.36 7.79
C ARG A 188 -14.92 -2.75 6.95
N ILE A 189 -13.69 -3.19 7.17
CA ILE A 189 -12.53 -2.72 6.42
C ILE A 189 -11.89 -3.93 5.75
N PRO A 190 -11.74 -3.94 4.41
CA PRO A 190 -11.02 -5.01 3.73
C PRO A 190 -9.57 -4.99 4.20
N ARG A 191 -9.05 -6.16 4.60
CA ARG A 191 -7.68 -6.31 5.13
C ARG A 191 -6.78 -7.03 4.16
N PHE A 192 -5.52 -6.66 4.16
CA PHE A 192 -4.49 -7.26 3.33
C PHE A 192 -3.22 -7.48 4.15
N MET A 193 -2.75 -8.74 4.22
CA MET A 193 -1.53 -9.05 4.96
C MET A 193 -0.29 -8.52 4.22
N SER A 194 0.59 -7.80 4.90
CA SER A 194 1.80 -7.21 4.32
C SER A 194 2.72 -8.25 3.65
N MET A 195 2.70 -9.50 4.10
CA MET A 195 3.49 -10.58 3.51
C MET A 195 2.93 -11.11 2.19
N THR A 196 1.64 -10.93 1.90
CA THR A 196 1.02 -11.37 0.63
C THR A 196 1.09 -10.30 -0.47
N TRP A 197 1.27 -9.03 -0.10
CA TRP A 197 1.43 -7.93 -1.03
C TRP A 197 2.52 -8.16 -2.10
N PRO A 198 3.71 -8.60 -1.73
CA PRO A 198 4.81 -8.73 -2.68
C PRO A 198 4.62 -9.83 -3.72
N THR A 199 3.92 -10.92 -3.39
CA THR A 199 3.68 -12.01 -4.34
C THR A 199 2.76 -11.58 -5.48
N ARG A 200 1.83 -10.68 -5.21
CA ARG A 200 0.93 -10.14 -6.26
C ARG A 200 1.60 -9.06 -7.12
N THR A 201 2.55 -8.30 -6.57
CA THR A 201 3.33 -7.31 -7.33
C THR A 201 4.42 -7.95 -8.19
N ALA A 202 5.05 -9.03 -7.73
CA ALA A 202 6.11 -9.73 -8.45
C ALA A 202 5.58 -10.60 -9.61
N GLY A 203 4.32 -11.09 -9.51
CA GLY A 203 3.68 -11.94 -10.50
C GLY A 203 3.04 -11.23 -11.70
N GLY A 204 3.51 -10.05 -12.08
CA GLY A 204 2.92 -9.16 -13.12
C GLY A 204 2.70 -9.73 -14.52
N GLY A 205 2.53 -11.05 -14.67
CA GLY A 205 2.25 -11.75 -15.92
C GLY A 205 0.82 -12.27 -16.08
N GLU A 206 0.08 -12.51 -15.02
CA GLU A 206 -1.29 -13.00 -15.11
C GLU A 206 -2.29 -11.96 -14.58
N ARG A 207 -3.32 -11.68 -15.37
CA ARG A 207 -4.48 -10.91 -14.91
C ARG A 207 -5.11 -11.65 -13.73
N PRO A 208 -5.22 -11.09 -12.52
CA PRO A 208 -6.07 -11.65 -11.50
C PRO A 208 -7.50 -11.67 -12.09
N ARG A 209 -8.07 -12.85 -12.27
CA ARG A 209 -9.50 -12.96 -12.54
C ARG A 209 -10.19 -12.35 -11.32
N GLY A 210 -11.06 -11.37 -11.52
CA GLY A 210 -11.70 -10.54 -10.49
C GLY A 210 -12.53 -11.28 -9.42
N ARG A 211 -12.35 -12.58 -9.24
CA ARG A 211 -13.00 -13.40 -8.23
C ARG A 211 -12.16 -13.70 -6.98
N ASP A 212 -10.84 -13.46 -7.03
CA ASP A 212 -9.95 -13.89 -5.92
C ASP A 212 -9.66 -12.82 -4.88
N ILE A 213 -9.98 -11.56 -5.15
CA ILE A 213 -9.63 -10.44 -4.26
C ILE A 213 -10.59 -10.30 -3.06
N GLN A 214 -11.78 -10.92 -3.11
CA GLN A 214 -12.83 -10.70 -2.09
C GLN A 214 -13.19 -11.91 -1.24
N ARG A 215 -12.52 -13.05 -1.33
CA ARG A 215 -12.89 -14.26 -0.58
C ARG A 215 -12.19 -14.46 0.77
N GLU A 216 -11.39 -13.55 1.25
CA GLU A 216 -10.97 -13.61 2.66
C GLU A 216 -12.10 -13.04 3.54
N ARG A 217 -12.91 -13.94 4.05
CA ARG A 217 -14.01 -13.68 4.97
C ARG A 217 -13.55 -12.81 6.13
N SER A 218 -14.30 -11.74 6.39
CA SER A 218 -14.27 -11.02 7.65
C SER A 218 -14.46 -12.02 8.80
N ILE A 219 -13.44 -12.26 9.59
CA ILE A 219 -13.60 -12.88 10.90
C ILE A 219 -14.21 -11.77 11.77
N ALA A 220 -15.51 -11.85 12.01
CA ALA A 220 -16.17 -11.01 13.00
C ALA A 220 -15.55 -11.31 14.37
N PRO A 221 -15.20 -10.31 15.19
CA PRO A 221 -14.86 -10.57 16.57
C PRO A 221 -16.09 -11.19 17.26
N HIS A 222 -15.87 -12.34 17.94
CA HIS A 222 -16.88 -12.91 18.81
C HIS A 222 -17.32 -11.85 19.83
N GLY A 223 -18.60 -11.49 19.79
CA GLY A 223 -19.23 -10.70 20.83
C GLY A 223 -19.18 -11.43 22.19
N PRO A 224 -19.33 -10.69 23.30
CA PRO A 224 -19.35 -11.30 24.61
C PRO A 224 -20.46 -12.34 24.69
N ARG A 225 -20.13 -13.54 25.15
CA ARG A 225 -21.11 -14.56 25.48
C ARG A 225 -21.92 -14.04 26.67
N ASP A 226 -23.17 -13.73 26.46
CA ASP A 226 -24.12 -13.48 27.54
C ASP A 226 -24.23 -14.76 28.37
N GLY A 227 -23.61 -14.73 29.54
CA GLY A 227 -23.79 -15.77 30.55
C GLY A 227 -25.13 -15.62 31.25
N HIS A 228 -26.16 -16.18 30.69
CA HIS A 228 -27.38 -16.47 31.45
C HIS A 228 -27.15 -17.77 32.21
N GLY A 229 -26.73 -17.63 33.46
CA GLY A 229 -26.80 -18.66 34.48
C GLY A 229 -28.03 -18.45 35.32
N GLY A 230 -29.15 -19.02 34.89
CA GLY A 230 -30.28 -19.21 35.78
C GLY A 230 -29.96 -20.29 36.81
N GLY A 231 -30.02 -19.95 38.06
CA GLY A 231 -29.93 -20.87 39.20
C GLY A 231 -31.10 -20.64 40.13
N THR A 232 -32.10 -21.48 39.99
CA THR A 232 -33.27 -21.60 40.88
C THR A 232 -32.90 -22.37 42.16
N GLY A 233 -33.28 -21.83 43.28
CA GLY A 233 -33.97 -22.58 44.33
C GLY A 233 -33.15 -23.42 45.29
N GLY A 234 -33.41 -23.23 46.56
CA GLY A 234 -33.18 -24.24 47.59
C GLY A 234 -33.03 -23.66 48.99
N ARG A 235 -34.16 -23.71 49.69
CA ARG A 235 -34.32 -23.52 51.12
C ARG A 235 -33.26 -24.28 51.96
N LEU A 236 -32.77 -23.72 52.99
CA LEU A 236 -32.95 -23.89 54.46
C LEU A 236 -32.03 -22.95 55.18
#